data_ed345fc4e33989f890842f88ff58aa34
#
_entry.id   ed345fc4e33989f890842f88ff58aa34
#
_cell.length_a   1.000
_cell.length_b   1.000
_cell.length_c   1.000
_cell.angle_alpha   90.00
_cell.angle_beta   90.00
_cell.angle_gamma   90.00
#
_symmetry.space_group_name_H-M   'P 1'
#
loop_
_entity.id
_entity.type
_entity.pdbx_description
1 polymer ?
#
loop_
_entity_poly.entity_id
_entity_poly.type
_entity_poly.pdbx_seq_one_letter_code
_entity_poly.pdbx_strand_id
1 'polypeptide(L)'
;MSSVKGQSIWIGVDVGTTGVRAIAYEASGVSRAAAEAFYPLRTPHPDRAEERPSEIRAATEQVVHKVADALRHQGRIPSGIALSTVMHSLIPLDAAKEPLADMQTWADSRSAGIVRELKENEPALCRAFYERTGCPMHACYPLAKILWLKQNRSELFARTKFIGSIKDHLFHAFTAA
;
A
#
# COMPACT_ATOMS: atom_id res chain seq x y z
N MET A 1 -36.59 23.69 -17.64
CA MET A 1 -35.79 23.34 -16.46
C MET A 1 -34.65 22.44 -16.93
N SER A 2 -33.47 23.00 -17.11
CA SER A 2 -32.27 22.27 -17.52
C SER A 2 -31.85 21.36 -16.36
N SER A 3 -31.96 20.03 -16.51
CA SER A 3 -31.38 19.09 -15.56
C SER A 3 -29.88 19.29 -15.55
N VAL A 4 -29.34 19.85 -14.49
CA VAL A 4 -27.93 19.81 -14.18
C VAL A 4 -27.58 18.32 -14.09
N LYS A 5 -27.06 17.71 -15.18
CA LYS A 5 -26.41 16.41 -15.13
C LYS A 5 -25.32 16.55 -14.05
N GLY A 6 -25.54 15.93 -12.90
CA GLY A 6 -24.64 16.05 -11.77
C GLY A 6 -23.21 15.74 -12.23
N GLN A 7 -22.32 16.72 -12.08
CA GLN A 7 -20.92 16.52 -12.39
C GLN A 7 -20.41 15.37 -11.52
N SER A 8 -19.83 14.35 -12.14
CA SER A 8 -19.27 13.21 -11.43
C SER A 8 -18.17 13.69 -10.47
N ILE A 9 -18.23 13.21 -9.24
CA ILE A 9 -17.25 13.52 -8.19
C ILE A 9 -16.50 12.24 -7.86
N TRP A 10 -15.19 12.30 -7.85
CA TRP A 10 -14.33 11.20 -7.51
C TRP A 10 -13.51 11.53 -6.27
N ILE A 11 -13.37 10.55 -5.37
CA ILE A 11 -12.46 10.67 -4.21
C ILE A 11 -11.14 10.03 -4.59
N GLY A 12 -10.10 10.86 -4.74
CA GLY A 12 -8.72 10.40 -4.84
C GLY A 12 -8.16 10.15 -3.43
N VAL A 13 -7.63 8.98 -3.19
CA VAL A 13 -7.00 8.60 -1.92
C VAL A 13 -5.53 8.28 -2.18
N ASP A 14 -4.63 9.01 -1.51
CA ASP A 14 -3.19 8.78 -1.56
C ASP A 14 -2.69 8.30 -0.20
N VAL A 15 -2.21 7.06 -0.17
CA VAL A 15 -1.69 6.37 1.02
C VAL A 15 -0.17 6.38 0.95
N GLY A 16 0.44 7.32 1.66
CA GLY A 16 1.90 7.49 1.73
C GLY A 16 2.53 6.67 2.86
N THR A 17 3.81 6.92 3.13
CA THR A 17 4.58 6.22 4.19
C THR A 17 4.18 6.68 5.61
N THR A 18 3.73 7.91 5.80
CA THR A 18 3.47 8.46 7.15
C THR A 18 2.06 8.98 7.33
N GLY A 19 1.21 8.81 6.33
CA GLY A 19 -0.15 9.31 6.37
C GLY A 19 -0.91 9.07 5.09
N VAL A 20 -2.20 9.34 5.16
CA VAL A 20 -3.15 9.22 4.06
C VAL A 20 -3.89 10.53 3.85
N ARG A 21 -4.15 10.87 2.60
CA ARG A 21 -4.95 12.01 2.20
C ARG A 21 -6.06 11.57 1.24
N ALA A 22 -7.27 12.06 1.48
CA ALA A 22 -8.40 11.88 0.57
C ALA A 22 -8.89 13.25 0.10
N ILE A 23 -9.11 13.41 -1.22
CA ILE A 23 -9.62 14.64 -1.79
C ILE A 23 -10.71 14.29 -2.80
N ALA A 24 -11.86 14.97 -2.70
CA ALA A 24 -12.94 14.86 -3.67
C ALA A 24 -12.79 15.92 -4.76
N TYR A 25 -12.78 15.48 -6.02
CA TYR A 25 -12.69 16.34 -7.19
C TYR A 25 -13.92 16.20 -8.11
N GLU A 26 -14.36 17.30 -8.63
CA GLU A 26 -15.24 17.34 -9.81
C GLU A 26 -14.45 17.05 -11.08
N ALA A 27 -15.13 16.66 -12.13
CA ALA A 27 -14.52 16.49 -13.47
C ALA A 27 -13.82 17.75 -14.00
N SER A 28 -14.19 18.93 -13.50
CA SER A 28 -13.54 20.22 -13.78
C SER A 28 -12.18 20.41 -13.08
N GLY A 29 -11.82 19.49 -12.16
CA GLY A 29 -10.63 19.60 -11.30
C GLY A 29 -10.83 20.41 -10.02
N VAL A 30 -12.03 20.94 -9.79
CA VAL A 30 -12.35 21.67 -8.55
C VAL A 30 -12.45 20.70 -7.37
N SER A 31 -11.67 20.96 -6.32
CA SER A 31 -11.76 20.19 -5.06
C SER A 31 -12.98 20.63 -4.24
N ARG A 32 -13.70 19.69 -3.64
CA ARG A 32 -14.94 19.95 -2.86
C ARG A 32 -14.80 19.60 -1.40
N ALA A 33 -13.95 18.65 -1.07
CA ALA A 33 -13.65 18.24 0.30
C ALA A 33 -12.29 17.60 0.35
N ALA A 34 -11.60 17.72 1.48
CA ALA A 34 -10.33 17.04 1.73
C ALA A 34 -10.24 16.63 3.20
N ALA A 35 -9.54 15.54 3.47
CA ALA A 35 -9.18 15.10 4.81
C ALA A 35 -7.82 14.39 4.77
N GLU A 36 -7.10 14.45 5.89
CA GLU A 36 -5.85 13.73 6.07
C GLU A 36 -5.79 13.09 7.46
N ALA A 37 -5.00 12.04 7.58
CA ALA A 37 -4.69 11.37 8.83
C ALA A 37 -3.27 10.81 8.77
N PHE A 38 -2.64 10.66 9.93
CA PHE A 38 -1.25 10.23 10.04
C PHE A 38 -1.17 8.93 10.84
N TYR A 39 -0.15 8.14 10.54
CA TYR A 39 0.21 6.93 11.27
C TYR A 39 1.74 6.82 11.36
N PRO A 40 2.26 6.14 12.41
CA PRO A 40 3.70 6.10 12.64
C PRO A 40 4.39 5.08 11.74
N LEU A 41 5.51 5.49 11.14
CA LEU A 41 6.54 4.58 10.66
C LEU A 41 7.31 4.04 11.86
N ARG A 42 7.42 2.72 12.00
CA ARG A 42 8.13 2.05 13.08
C ARG A 42 9.49 1.55 12.62
N THR A 43 10.51 1.85 13.41
CA THR A 43 11.89 1.41 13.16
C THR A 43 12.40 0.62 14.38
N PRO A 44 11.85 -0.59 14.64
CA PRO A 44 12.20 -1.36 15.82
C PRO A 44 13.68 -1.85 15.81
N HIS A 45 14.33 -1.78 14.65
CA HIS A 45 15.73 -2.09 14.44
C HIS A 45 16.29 -1.19 13.32
N PRO A 46 17.61 -0.88 13.27
CA PRO A 46 18.20 0.00 12.25
C PRO A 46 17.93 -0.39 10.79
N ASP A 47 17.73 -1.68 10.51
CA ASP A 47 17.44 -2.20 9.17
C ASP A 47 15.94 -2.39 8.90
N ARG A 48 15.06 -2.03 9.84
CA ARG A 48 13.61 -2.24 9.75
C ARG A 48 12.85 -0.93 9.62
N ALA A 49 11.90 -0.94 8.72
CA ALA A 49 10.94 0.14 8.53
C ALA A 49 9.56 -0.48 8.28
N GLU A 50 8.74 -0.51 9.33
CA GLU A 50 7.49 -1.28 9.40
C GLU A 50 6.31 -0.37 9.71
N GLU A 51 5.12 -0.78 9.22
CA GLU A 51 3.84 -0.13 9.51
C GLU A 51 2.78 -1.19 9.78
N ARG A 52 1.81 -0.87 10.63
CA ARG A 52 0.68 -1.77 10.89
C ARG A 52 -0.40 -1.59 9.83
N PRO A 53 -0.73 -2.63 9.06
CA PRO A 53 -1.78 -2.55 8.04
C PRO A 53 -3.13 -2.11 8.61
N SER A 54 -3.46 -2.52 9.84
CA SER A 54 -4.71 -2.12 10.52
C SER A 54 -4.79 -0.62 10.83
N GLU A 55 -3.67 0.02 11.17
CA GLU A 55 -3.64 1.47 11.42
C GLU A 55 -3.78 2.26 10.12
N ILE A 56 -3.11 1.81 9.05
CA ILE A 56 -3.25 2.41 7.72
C ILE A 56 -4.70 2.27 7.23
N ARG A 57 -5.30 1.09 7.39
CA ARG A 57 -6.70 0.84 7.04
C ARG A 57 -7.64 1.76 7.81
N ALA A 58 -7.53 1.83 9.12
CA ALA A 58 -8.38 2.68 9.96
C ALA A 58 -8.26 4.17 9.59
N ALA A 59 -7.02 4.65 9.35
CA ALA A 59 -6.78 6.02 8.90
C ALA A 59 -7.39 6.28 7.51
N THR A 60 -7.28 5.32 6.59
CA THR A 60 -7.85 5.43 5.25
C THR A 60 -9.39 5.47 5.29
N GLU A 61 -10.01 4.57 6.05
CA GLU A 61 -11.46 4.58 6.27
C GLU A 61 -11.92 5.90 6.87
N GLN A 62 -11.20 6.42 7.88
CA GLN A 62 -11.52 7.68 8.53
C GLN A 62 -11.53 8.87 7.56
N VAL A 63 -10.50 9.01 6.71
CA VAL A 63 -10.43 10.15 5.77
C VAL A 63 -11.45 10.03 4.66
N VAL A 64 -11.72 8.81 4.17
CA VAL A 64 -12.75 8.55 3.16
C VAL A 64 -14.14 8.90 3.71
N HIS A 65 -14.47 8.48 4.92
CA HIS A 65 -15.73 8.82 5.57
C HIS A 65 -15.87 10.33 5.77
N LYS A 66 -14.85 11.03 6.29
CA LYS A 66 -14.88 12.49 6.45
C LYS A 66 -15.18 13.22 5.13
N VAL A 67 -14.53 12.82 4.04
CA VAL A 67 -14.74 13.40 2.72
C VAL A 67 -16.14 13.08 2.19
N ALA A 68 -16.61 11.85 2.34
CA ALA A 68 -17.95 11.43 1.92
C ALA A 68 -19.06 12.16 2.70
N ASP A 69 -18.87 12.36 4.01
CA ASP A 69 -19.81 13.12 4.84
C ASP A 69 -19.86 14.60 4.43
N ALA A 70 -18.70 15.22 4.19
CA ALA A 70 -18.63 16.58 3.70
C ALA A 70 -19.35 16.76 2.34
N LEU A 71 -19.24 15.77 1.45
CA LEU A 71 -20.00 15.76 0.19
C LEU A 71 -21.50 15.60 0.42
N ARG A 72 -21.92 14.70 1.34
CA ARG A 72 -23.33 14.51 1.69
C ARG A 72 -23.98 15.78 2.21
N HIS A 73 -23.29 16.54 3.06
CA HIS A 73 -23.75 17.85 3.56
C HIS A 73 -23.92 18.89 2.44
N GLN A 74 -23.25 18.71 1.31
CA GLN A 74 -23.40 19.53 0.09
C GLN A 74 -24.47 18.97 -0.86
N GLY A 75 -25.20 17.91 -0.47
CA GLY A 75 -26.19 17.24 -1.31
C GLY A 75 -25.55 16.45 -2.47
N ARG A 76 -24.30 16.00 -2.32
CA ARG A 76 -23.52 15.33 -3.36
C ARG A 76 -23.17 13.91 -2.96
N ILE A 77 -23.07 13.03 -3.96
CA ILE A 77 -22.67 11.62 -3.79
C ILE A 77 -21.46 11.37 -4.68
N PRO A 78 -20.36 10.78 -4.15
CA PRO A 78 -19.21 10.42 -4.97
C PRO A 78 -19.55 9.29 -5.96
N SER A 79 -19.02 9.38 -7.17
CA SER A 79 -19.16 8.36 -8.22
C SER A 79 -18.25 7.16 -7.99
N GLY A 80 -17.17 7.34 -7.24
CA GLY A 80 -16.22 6.28 -6.92
C GLY A 80 -15.00 6.79 -6.18
N ILE A 81 -14.11 5.84 -5.85
CA ILE A 81 -12.84 6.08 -5.17
C ILE A 81 -11.70 5.61 -6.08
N ALA A 82 -10.66 6.42 -6.22
CA ALA A 82 -9.40 6.06 -6.85
C ALA A 82 -8.31 5.96 -5.78
N LEU A 83 -7.64 4.81 -5.70
CA LEU A 83 -6.65 4.52 -4.67
C LEU A 83 -5.23 4.52 -5.25
N SER A 84 -4.37 5.39 -4.75
CA SER A 84 -2.92 5.39 -4.92
C SER A 84 -2.26 4.99 -3.60
N THR A 85 -1.18 4.22 -3.66
CA THR A 85 -0.47 3.80 -2.45
C THR A 85 1.03 3.80 -2.63
N VAL A 86 1.75 3.89 -1.51
CA VAL A 86 3.20 3.66 -1.47
C VAL A 86 3.55 2.32 -2.13
N MET A 87 4.60 2.33 -2.96
CA MET A 87 5.08 1.15 -3.68
C MET A 87 6.03 0.29 -2.82
N HIS A 88 6.28 -0.93 -3.30
CA HIS A 88 7.29 -1.86 -2.76
C HIS A 88 7.04 -2.28 -1.31
N SER A 89 5.82 -2.12 -0.81
CA SER A 89 5.41 -2.70 0.46
C SER A 89 5.19 -4.21 0.34
N LEU A 90 5.42 -4.93 1.43
CA LEU A 90 5.15 -6.37 1.52
C LEU A 90 4.40 -6.68 2.81
N ILE A 91 3.28 -7.38 2.66
CA ILE A 91 2.46 -7.90 3.76
C ILE A 91 2.28 -9.41 3.54
N PRO A 92 2.73 -10.28 4.46
CA PRO A 92 2.35 -11.69 4.44
C PRO A 92 0.90 -11.81 4.91
N LEU A 93 0.06 -12.47 4.12
CA LEU A 93 -1.37 -12.65 4.37
C LEU A 93 -1.72 -14.12 4.53
N ASP A 94 -2.70 -14.42 5.37
CA ASP A 94 -3.27 -15.75 5.51
C ASP A 94 -4.32 -16.10 4.43
N ALA A 95 -5.03 -17.21 4.60
CA ALA A 95 -6.06 -17.66 3.66
C ALA A 95 -7.30 -16.73 3.63
N ALA A 96 -7.57 -16.01 4.71
CA ALA A 96 -8.63 -15.00 4.78
C ALA A 96 -8.17 -13.62 4.27
N LYS A 97 -6.92 -13.52 3.78
CA LYS A 97 -6.24 -12.26 3.38
C LYS A 97 -6.01 -11.29 4.54
N GLU A 98 -5.97 -11.79 5.77
CA GLU A 98 -5.62 -11.00 6.93
C GLU A 98 -4.10 -10.95 7.13
N PRO A 99 -3.55 -9.80 7.56
CA PRO A 99 -2.13 -9.63 7.80
C PRO A 99 -1.61 -10.54 8.91
N LEU A 100 -0.56 -11.31 8.61
CA LEU A 100 0.14 -12.17 9.57
C LEU A 100 1.28 -11.44 10.31
N ALA A 101 1.70 -10.29 9.81
CA ALA A 101 2.75 -9.45 10.39
C ALA A 101 2.61 -8.00 9.91
N ASP A 102 3.36 -7.10 10.55
CA ASP A 102 3.49 -5.73 10.11
C ASP A 102 4.05 -5.65 8.68
N MET A 103 3.63 -4.64 7.95
CA MET A 103 4.05 -4.36 6.58
C MET A 103 5.51 -3.92 6.54
N GLN A 104 6.32 -4.57 5.73
CA GLN A 104 7.66 -4.07 5.39
C GLN A 104 7.52 -2.98 4.33
N THR A 105 7.98 -1.76 4.63
CA THR A 105 7.92 -0.63 3.70
C THR A 105 9.06 -0.67 2.67
N TRP A 106 9.05 0.25 1.72
CA TRP A 106 10.15 0.42 0.75
C TRP A 106 11.50 0.75 1.41
N ALA A 107 11.47 1.42 2.58
CA ALA A 107 12.66 1.81 3.33
C ALA A 107 13.25 0.66 4.17
N ASP A 108 12.52 -0.47 4.31
CA ASP A 108 13.00 -1.64 5.01
C ASP A 108 14.16 -2.29 4.25
N SER A 109 15.32 -2.38 4.90
CA SER A 109 16.56 -2.86 4.30
C SER A 109 17.04 -4.21 4.83
N ARG A 110 16.23 -4.92 5.66
CA ARG A 110 16.62 -6.21 6.26
C ARG A 110 17.03 -7.28 5.24
N SER A 111 16.56 -7.18 4.00
CA SER A 111 16.91 -8.09 2.90
C SER A 111 18.18 -7.70 2.14
N ALA A 112 18.90 -6.64 2.57
CA ALA A 112 20.11 -6.17 1.87
C ALA A 112 21.22 -7.21 1.82
N GLY A 113 21.37 -8.05 2.86
CA GLY A 113 22.32 -9.16 2.89
C GLY A 113 22.07 -10.16 1.75
N ILE A 114 20.81 -10.57 1.57
CA ILE A 114 20.42 -11.49 0.49
C ILE A 114 20.71 -10.90 -0.89
N VAL A 115 20.42 -9.61 -1.08
CA VAL A 115 20.71 -8.93 -2.34
C VAL A 115 22.21 -8.91 -2.64
N ARG A 116 23.05 -8.69 -1.63
CA ARG A 116 24.51 -8.73 -1.77
C ARG A 116 24.98 -10.13 -2.17
N GLU A 117 24.54 -11.16 -1.46
CA GLU A 117 24.86 -12.55 -1.78
C GLU A 117 24.45 -12.95 -3.20
N LEU A 118 23.23 -12.56 -3.63
CA LEU A 118 22.77 -12.83 -5.00
C LEU A 118 23.64 -12.13 -6.06
N LYS A 119 24.06 -10.89 -5.82
CA LYS A 119 24.91 -10.15 -6.76
C LYS A 119 26.32 -10.74 -6.85
N GLU A 120 26.84 -11.25 -5.75
CA GLU A 120 28.18 -11.85 -5.66
C GLU A 120 28.19 -13.27 -6.26
N ASN A 121 27.20 -14.09 -5.92
CA ASN A 121 27.20 -15.51 -6.27
C ASN A 121 26.41 -15.82 -7.56
N GLU A 122 25.45 -14.99 -7.93
CA GLU A 122 24.54 -15.21 -9.07
C GLU A 122 24.41 -13.98 -9.99
N PRO A 123 25.53 -13.40 -10.46
CA PRO A 123 25.49 -12.17 -11.27
C PRO A 123 24.72 -12.33 -12.59
N ALA A 124 24.77 -13.52 -13.20
CA ALA A 124 24.03 -13.84 -14.42
C ALA A 124 22.52 -13.82 -14.17
N LEU A 125 22.06 -14.37 -13.04
CA LEU A 125 20.65 -14.33 -12.63
C LEU A 125 20.19 -12.89 -12.41
N CYS A 126 20.99 -12.07 -11.72
CA CYS A 126 20.68 -10.67 -11.48
C CYS A 126 20.57 -9.87 -12.79
N ARG A 127 21.44 -10.16 -13.77
CA ARG A 127 21.39 -9.54 -15.09
C ARG A 127 20.13 -9.95 -15.86
N ALA A 128 19.84 -11.25 -15.94
CA ALA A 128 18.66 -11.77 -16.61
C ALA A 128 17.35 -11.22 -15.99
N PHE A 129 17.33 -11.07 -14.66
CA PHE A 129 16.21 -10.44 -13.95
C PHE A 129 16.04 -8.99 -14.40
N TYR A 130 17.12 -8.20 -14.44
CA TYR A 130 17.09 -6.82 -14.91
C TYR A 130 16.62 -6.70 -16.36
N GLU A 131 17.17 -7.51 -17.26
CA GLU A 131 16.81 -7.50 -18.68
C GLU A 131 15.33 -7.82 -18.94
N ARG A 132 14.73 -8.69 -18.10
CA ARG A 132 13.31 -9.05 -18.21
C ARG A 132 12.36 -8.07 -17.56
N THR A 133 12.77 -7.37 -16.53
CA THR A 133 11.88 -6.57 -15.67
C THR A 133 12.15 -5.06 -15.72
N GLY A 134 13.35 -4.67 -16.17
CA GLY A 134 13.84 -3.30 -16.02
C GLY A 134 14.21 -2.90 -14.58
N CYS A 135 14.06 -3.84 -13.61
CA CYS A 135 14.31 -3.58 -12.19
C CYS A 135 15.63 -4.19 -11.74
N PRO A 136 16.57 -3.43 -11.16
CA PRO A 136 17.78 -4.02 -10.58
C PRO A 136 17.43 -4.83 -9.34
N MET A 137 18.26 -5.82 -8.99
CA MET A 137 18.12 -6.53 -7.72
C MET A 137 18.39 -5.55 -6.57
N HIS A 138 17.40 -5.25 -5.75
CA HIS A 138 17.48 -4.28 -4.67
C HIS A 138 16.61 -4.68 -3.47
N ALA A 139 17.03 -4.31 -2.25
CA ALA A 139 16.36 -4.66 -1.00
C ALA A 139 14.93 -4.06 -0.87
N CYS A 140 14.66 -2.92 -1.51
CA CYS A 140 13.33 -2.31 -1.46
C CYS A 140 12.26 -3.13 -2.19
N TYR A 141 12.65 -3.98 -3.16
CA TYR A 141 11.69 -4.74 -3.94
C TYR A 141 11.14 -5.97 -3.20
N PRO A 142 9.86 -6.32 -3.43
CA PRO A 142 9.22 -7.44 -2.75
C PRO A 142 9.97 -8.77 -2.88
N LEU A 143 10.62 -9.05 -4.02
CA LEU A 143 11.36 -10.30 -4.23
C LEU A 143 12.41 -10.53 -3.14
N ALA A 144 13.23 -9.54 -2.84
CA ALA A 144 14.27 -9.64 -1.80
C ALA A 144 13.65 -9.86 -0.41
N LYS A 145 12.53 -9.20 -0.13
CA LYS A 145 11.79 -9.33 1.14
C LYS A 145 11.15 -10.72 1.27
N ILE A 146 10.63 -11.29 0.18
CA ILE A 146 10.08 -12.67 0.16
C ILE A 146 11.19 -13.67 0.46
N LEU A 147 12.35 -13.54 -0.17
CA LEU A 147 13.50 -14.41 0.09
C LEU A 147 13.95 -14.31 1.55
N TRP A 148 14.02 -13.09 2.08
CA TRP A 148 14.35 -12.87 3.49
C TRP A 148 13.33 -13.54 4.42
N LEU A 149 12.04 -13.37 4.14
CA LEU A 149 10.95 -13.99 4.92
C LEU A 149 11.09 -15.51 4.94
N LYS A 150 11.32 -16.12 3.78
CA LYS A 150 11.51 -17.56 3.64
C LYS A 150 12.71 -18.08 4.44
N GLN A 151 13.83 -17.35 4.44
CA GLN A 151 15.07 -17.78 5.12
C GLN A 151 15.03 -17.52 6.63
N ASN A 152 14.48 -16.38 7.06
CA ASN A 152 14.62 -15.91 8.44
C ASN A 152 13.34 -16.04 9.28
N ARG A 153 12.19 -16.31 8.65
CA ARG A 153 10.89 -16.46 9.31
C ARG A 153 10.10 -17.60 8.68
N SER A 154 10.72 -18.78 8.61
CA SER A 154 10.17 -19.96 7.92
C SER A 154 8.78 -20.37 8.40
N GLU A 155 8.49 -20.29 9.69
CA GLU A 155 7.16 -20.57 10.24
C GLU A 155 6.11 -19.57 9.76
N LEU A 156 6.44 -18.27 9.75
CA LEU A 156 5.57 -17.22 9.22
C LEU A 156 5.36 -17.43 7.72
N PHE A 157 6.45 -17.73 6.99
CA PHE A 157 6.37 -18.01 5.55
C PHE A 157 5.48 -19.22 5.25
N ALA A 158 5.56 -20.31 6.02
CA ALA A 158 4.71 -21.50 5.86
C ALA A 158 3.21 -21.22 6.08
N ARG A 159 2.88 -20.26 6.96
CA ARG A 159 1.50 -19.82 7.21
C ARG A 159 1.01 -18.83 6.15
N THR A 160 1.91 -18.17 5.42
CA THR A 160 1.58 -17.19 4.40
C THR A 160 0.95 -17.87 3.19
N LYS A 161 -0.26 -17.46 2.81
CA LYS A 161 -0.97 -17.94 1.62
C LYS A 161 -0.89 -16.97 0.48
N PHE A 162 -0.81 -15.67 0.78
CA PHE A 162 -0.67 -14.61 -0.20
C PHE A 162 0.41 -13.63 0.24
N ILE A 163 1.10 -13.04 -0.73
CA ILE A 163 1.96 -11.88 -0.55
C ILE A 163 1.22 -10.70 -1.17
N GLY A 164 0.89 -9.71 -0.35
CA GLY A 164 0.19 -8.51 -0.77
C GLY A 164 0.99 -7.24 -0.52
N SER A 165 0.53 -6.16 -1.12
CA SER A 165 0.90 -4.79 -0.79
C SER A 165 -0.20 -4.13 0.05
N ILE A 166 0.05 -2.92 0.53
CA ILE A 166 -1.00 -2.15 1.21
C ILE A 166 -2.18 -1.85 0.27
N LYS A 167 -1.94 -1.70 -1.03
CA LYS A 167 -3.01 -1.54 -2.03
C LYS A 167 -3.93 -2.76 -2.04
N ASP A 168 -3.37 -3.97 -2.09
CA ASP A 168 -4.15 -5.20 -2.14
C ASP A 168 -4.99 -5.36 -0.88
N HIS A 169 -4.41 -5.06 0.29
CA HIS A 169 -5.11 -5.13 1.58
C HIS A 169 -6.27 -4.13 1.66
N LEU A 170 -6.04 -2.87 1.28
CA LEU A 170 -7.09 -1.83 1.28
C LEU A 170 -8.16 -2.11 0.22
N PHE A 171 -7.76 -2.52 -1.00
CA PHE A 171 -8.70 -2.86 -2.06
C PHE A 171 -9.61 -4.00 -1.63
N HIS A 172 -9.05 -5.04 -1.03
CA HIS A 172 -9.84 -6.15 -0.48
C HIS A 172 -10.81 -5.66 0.60
N ALA A 173 -10.33 -4.84 1.56
CA ALA A 173 -11.17 -4.30 2.63
C ALA A 173 -12.34 -3.43 2.13
N PHE A 174 -12.16 -2.68 1.04
CA PHE A 174 -13.22 -1.83 0.47
C PHE A 174 -14.15 -2.55 -0.50
N THR A 175 -13.79 -3.72 -1.01
CA THR A 175 -14.58 -4.44 -2.03
C THR A 175 -15.13 -5.79 -1.56
N ALA A 176 -14.62 -6.34 -0.46
CA ALA A 176 -15.19 -7.52 0.18
C ALA A 176 -16.45 -7.10 0.96
N ALA A 177 -17.61 -7.20 0.31
CA ALA A 177 -18.92 -7.02 0.92
C ALA A 177 -19.47 -8.38 1.35
#